data_ee1e50b01b270208b3f88a871ba12c2e
#
_entry.id   ee1e50b01b270208b3f88a871ba12c2e
#
_cell.length_a   1.000
_cell.length_b   1.000
_cell.length_c   1.000
_cell.angle_alpha   90.00
_cell.angle_beta   90.00
_cell.angle_gamma   90.00
#
_symmetry.space_group_name_H-M   'P 1'
#
loop_
_entity.id
_entity.type
_entity.pdbx_description
1 polymer ?
#
loop_
_entity_poly.entity_id
_entity_poly.type
_entity_poly.pdbx_seq_one_letter_code
_entity_poly.pdbx_strand_id
1 'polypeptide(L)'
;YHCTFDLYPGENYPLKLISVTPKANANQLYTMRLQMVPGKLPLPSPGMNTMVTIYCNEIDSQPVFVPSGALLQKDGKTYVFVYDPSVGKVHRREVAVLRLLSDGRAMVVSDALQAGETVVVSGVHHIEDGENVRPLATGSKTNVGGLL
;
A
#
# COMPACT_ATOMS: atom_id res chain seq x y z
N TYR A 1 16.11 8.27 -2.03
CA TYR A 1 17.17 7.25 -1.95
C TYR A 1 18.34 7.81 -1.14
N HIS A 2 18.88 7.06 -0.20
CA HIS A 2 20.17 7.34 0.41
C HIS A 2 20.90 6.05 0.78
N CYS A 3 22.20 6.16 1.04
CA CYS A 3 22.97 5.04 1.50
C CYS A 3 23.84 5.40 2.71
N THR A 4 24.22 4.35 3.44
CA THR A 4 25.15 4.43 4.58
C THR A 4 26.29 3.46 4.34
N PHE A 5 27.46 3.78 4.90
CA PHE A 5 28.67 2.95 4.83
C PHE A 5 29.12 2.59 6.23
N ASP A 6 29.56 1.38 6.43
CA ASP A 6 30.04 0.91 7.74
C ASP A 6 31.25 1.70 8.25
N LEU A 7 32.07 2.22 7.31
CA LEU A 7 33.25 3.03 7.66
C LEU A 7 32.90 4.44 8.14
N TYR A 8 31.68 4.93 7.81
CA TYR A 8 31.20 6.27 8.19
C TYR A 8 29.87 6.18 8.92
N PRO A 9 29.87 5.65 10.17
CA PRO A 9 28.65 5.42 10.93
C PRO A 9 27.93 6.74 11.20
N GLY A 10 26.62 6.75 10.95
CA GLY A 10 25.77 7.94 11.15
C GLY A 10 25.68 8.90 9.98
N GLU A 11 26.53 8.74 8.95
CA GLU A 11 26.47 9.59 7.75
C GLU A 11 25.50 9.01 6.73
N ASN A 12 24.62 9.88 6.20
CA ASN A 12 23.64 9.54 5.17
C ASN A 12 24.02 10.22 3.86
N TYR A 13 24.30 9.42 2.84
CA TYR A 13 24.67 9.90 1.52
C TYR A 13 23.44 9.93 0.61
N PRO A 14 22.98 11.09 0.17
CA PRO A 14 21.84 11.18 -0.74
C PRO A 14 22.19 10.60 -2.10
N LEU A 15 21.23 9.84 -2.67
CA LEU A 15 21.36 9.17 -3.95
C LEU A 15 20.30 9.67 -4.93
N LYS A 16 20.69 9.77 -6.19
CA LYS A 16 19.80 10.01 -7.31
C LYS A 16 19.69 8.74 -8.17
N LEU A 17 18.48 8.34 -8.49
CA LEU A 17 18.24 7.25 -9.44
C LEU A 17 18.65 7.69 -10.85
N ILE A 18 19.54 6.95 -11.47
CA ILE A 18 19.99 7.18 -12.85
C ILE A 18 19.24 6.27 -13.81
N SER A 19 19.18 4.97 -13.53
CA SER A 19 18.47 4.03 -14.38
C SER A 19 18.10 2.76 -13.63
N VAL A 20 17.04 2.10 -14.13
CA VAL A 20 16.70 0.72 -13.81
C VAL A 20 16.65 -0.03 -15.14
N THR A 21 17.24 -1.23 -15.20
CA THR A 21 17.14 -2.02 -16.43
C THR A 21 15.68 -2.41 -16.67
N PRO A 22 15.17 -2.26 -17.91
CA PRO A 22 13.76 -2.57 -18.20
C PRO A 22 13.46 -4.07 -18.23
N LYS A 23 14.50 -4.91 -18.23
CA LYS A 23 14.41 -6.37 -18.32
C LYS A 23 15.29 -7.02 -17.25
N ALA A 24 14.73 -8.04 -16.59
CA ALA A 24 15.50 -8.86 -15.66
C ALA A 24 16.58 -9.66 -16.37
N ASN A 25 17.70 -9.91 -15.68
CA ASN A 25 18.74 -10.81 -16.15
C ASN A 25 18.31 -12.29 -16.01
N ALA A 26 19.20 -13.23 -16.36
CA ALA A 26 18.94 -14.67 -16.27
C ALA A 26 18.57 -15.15 -14.85
N ASN A 27 18.97 -14.42 -13.82
CA ASN A 27 18.66 -14.70 -12.41
C ASN A 27 17.41 -13.96 -11.92
N GLN A 28 16.60 -13.39 -12.83
CA GLN A 28 15.40 -12.61 -12.54
C GLN A 28 15.66 -11.33 -11.70
N LEU A 29 16.88 -10.79 -11.78
CA LEU A 29 17.30 -9.59 -11.08
C LEU A 29 17.27 -8.37 -12.02
N TYR A 30 16.82 -7.24 -11.50
CA TYR A 30 16.91 -5.94 -12.15
C TYR A 30 18.15 -5.20 -11.63
N THR A 31 18.84 -4.51 -12.51
CA THR A 31 19.97 -3.67 -12.11
C THR A 31 19.48 -2.23 -11.95
N MET A 32 19.67 -1.69 -10.76
CA MET A 32 19.44 -0.29 -10.44
C MET A 32 20.77 0.45 -10.35
N ARG A 33 20.90 1.58 -11.05
CA ARG A 33 22.06 2.45 -10.97
C ARG A 33 21.69 3.71 -10.24
N LEU A 34 22.44 4.00 -9.18
CA LEU A 34 22.28 5.17 -8.34
C LEU A 34 23.57 5.99 -8.38
N GLN A 35 23.43 7.29 -8.40
CA GLN A 35 24.53 8.23 -8.33
C GLN A 35 24.50 8.95 -6.97
N MET A 36 25.65 8.99 -6.33
CA MET A 36 25.81 9.77 -5.11
C MET A 36 25.73 11.27 -5.45
N VAL A 37 24.96 12.01 -4.70
CA VAL A 37 24.90 13.47 -4.85
C VAL A 37 26.13 14.07 -4.15
N PRO A 38 26.95 14.86 -4.83
CA PRO A 38 28.11 15.53 -4.21
C PRO A 38 27.69 16.36 -3.00
N GLY A 39 28.44 16.27 -1.92
CA GLY A 39 28.19 16.96 -0.68
C GLY A 39 29.47 17.21 0.11
N LYS A 40 29.33 17.62 1.37
CA LYS A 40 30.47 17.89 2.27
C LYS A 40 31.00 16.61 2.97
N LEU A 41 30.33 15.48 2.77
CA LEU A 41 30.68 14.22 3.39
C LEU A 41 31.95 13.61 2.73
N PRO A 42 32.77 12.83 3.47
CA PRO A 42 33.91 12.12 2.91
C PRO A 42 33.45 11.22 1.75
N LEU A 43 34.20 11.21 0.66
CA LEU A 43 33.89 10.31 -0.46
C LEU A 43 34.27 8.88 -0.10
N PRO A 44 33.34 7.93 -0.15
CA PRO A 44 33.66 6.53 0.05
C PRO A 44 34.49 5.97 -1.11
N SER A 45 35.37 5.05 -0.79
CA SER A 45 36.22 4.41 -1.81
C SER A 45 35.45 3.36 -2.61
N PRO A 46 35.78 3.16 -3.89
CA PRO A 46 35.20 2.06 -4.67
C PRO A 46 35.43 0.71 -4.00
N GLY A 47 34.41 -0.16 -4.04
CA GLY A 47 34.45 -1.49 -3.43
C GLY A 47 33.99 -1.57 -1.97
N MET A 48 33.61 -0.45 -1.36
CA MET A 48 33.00 -0.46 -0.04
C MET A 48 31.59 -1.06 -0.06
N ASN A 49 31.25 -1.84 0.97
CA ASN A 49 29.90 -2.29 1.22
C ASN A 49 29.03 -1.10 1.63
N THR A 50 27.80 -1.08 1.13
CA THR A 50 26.85 -0.04 1.44
C THR A 50 25.45 -0.60 1.64
N MET A 51 24.70 -0.01 2.54
CA MET A 51 23.26 -0.25 2.68
C MET A 51 22.51 0.87 1.99
N VAL A 52 21.69 0.53 1.00
CA VAL A 52 20.83 1.49 0.28
C VAL A 52 19.44 1.43 0.85
N THR A 53 18.96 2.59 1.30
CA THR A 53 17.56 2.76 1.74
C THR A 53 16.76 3.48 0.66
N ILE A 54 15.71 2.83 0.21
CA ILE A 54 14.77 3.36 -0.78
C ILE A 54 13.51 3.79 -0.04
N TYR A 55 13.27 5.09 0.03
CA TYR A 55 11.97 5.59 0.44
C TYR A 55 11.09 5.60 -0.81
N CYS A 56 10.07 4.79 -0.82
CA CYS A 56 8.96 4.98 -1.76
C CYS A 56 8.30 6.29 -1.33
N ASN A 57 8.03 7.19 -2.27
CA ASN A 57 7.31 8.42 -1.95
C ASN A 57 6.11 8.04 -1.09
N GLU A 58 6.03 8.68 0.08
CA GLU A 58 4.80 8.66 0.84
C GLU A 58 3.71 9.12 -0.12
N ILE A 59 2.78 8.24 -0.39
CA ILE A 59 1.50 8.65 -0.94
C ILE A 59 1.00 9.63 0.13
N ASP A 60 0.73 10.87 -0.22
CA ASP A 60 0.30 11.95 0.71
C ASP A 60 -0.98 11.57 1.50
N SER A 61 -1.63 10.49 1.11
CA SER A 61 -2.78 9.92 1.80
C SER A 61 -2.33 9.02 2.96
N GLN A 62 -2.83 9.32 4.14
CA GLN A 62 -2.59 8.48 5.32
C GLN A 62 -3.11 7.06 5.09
N PRO A 63 -2.33 6.03 5.41
CA PRO A 63 -2.78 4.66 5.26
C PRO A 63 -3.96 4.37 6.19
N VAL A 64 -4.97 3.72 5.63
CA VAL A 64 -6.18 3.30 6.34
C VAL A 64 -6.20 1.78 6.44
N PHE A 65 -6.70 1.25 7.55
CA PHE A 65 -6.86 -0.18 7.73
C PHE A 65 -8.29 -0.58 7.39
N VAL A 66 -8.42 -1.52 6.46
CA VAL A 66 -9.71 -2.10 6.08
C VAL A 66 -9.68 -3.62 6.27
N PRO A 67 -10.80 -4.28 6.56
CA PRO A 67 -10.87 -5.74 6.52
C PRO A 67 -10.49 -6.26 5.13
N SER A 68 -9.69 -7.32 5.04
CA SER A 68 -9.27 -7.87 3.74
C SER A 68 -10.45 -8.34 2.87
N GLY A 69 -11.56 -8.77 3.50
CA GLY A 69 -12.80 -9.11 2.80
C GLY A 69 -13.52 -7.92 2.14
N ALA A 70 -13.14 -6.67 2.46
CA ALA A 70 -13.68 -5.49 1.80
C ALA A 70 -13.00 -5.20 0.45
N LEU A 71 -11.90 -5.87 0.13
CA LEU A 71 -11.14 -5.65 -1.09
C LEU A 71 -11.78 -6.36 -2.27
N LEU A 72 -12.11 -5.60 -3.32
CA LEU A 72 -12.55 -6.11 -4.60
C LEU A 72 -11.43 -5.91 -5.63
N GLN A 73 -10.94 -6.99 -6.22
CA GLN A 73 -10.02 -6.92 -7.36
C GLN A 73 -10.80 -7.02 -8.66
N LYS A 74 -10.62 -6.03 -9.53
CA LYS A 74 -11.23 -5.99 -10.87
C LYS A 74 -10.30 -5.24 -11.82
N ASP A 75 -10.10 -5.81 -13.01
CA ASP A 75 -9.30 -5.20 -14.11
C ASP A 75 -7.88 -4.79 -13.68
N GLY A 76 -7.25 -5.59 -12.82
CA GLY A 76 -5.89 -5.33 -12.31
C GLY A 76 -5.79 -4.23 -11.25
N LYS A 77 -6.92 -3.69 -10.80
CA LYS A 77 -7.01 -2.68 -9.75
C LYS A 77 -7.76 -3.22 -8.54
N THR A 78 -7.51 -2.60 -7.39
CA THR A 78 -8.19 -2.94 -6.15
C THR A 78 -9.13 -1.81 -5.74
N TYR A 79 -10.32 -2.19 -5.29
CA TYR A 79 -11.36 -1.27 -4.89
C TYR A 79 -11.92 -1.65 -3.52
N VAL A 80 -12.54 -0.67 -2.87
CA VAL A 80 -13.45 -0.85 -1.74
C VAL A 80 -14.78 -0.17 -2.04
N PHE A 81 -15.87 -0.66 -1.43
CA PHE A 81 -17.14 0.02 -1.46
C PHE A 81 -17.36 0.75 -0.15
N VAL A 82 -17.53 2.06 -0.22
CA VAL A 82 -17.84 2.94 0.92
C VAL A 82 -19.33 3.18 0.96
N TYR A 83 -19.94 2.96 2.11
CA TYR A 83 -21.36 3.21 2.32
C TYR A 83 -21.61 4.65 2.72
N ASP A 84 -22.51 5.32 2.01
CA ASP A 84 -22.99 6.65 2.34
C ASP A 84 -24.34 6.53 3.07
N PRO A 85 -24.37 6.80 4.38
CA PRO A 85 -25.60 6.70 5.17
C PRO A 85 -26.65 7.76 4.82
N SER A 86 -26.27 8.88 4.21
CA SER A 86 -27.17 9.97 3.87
C SER A 86 -28.13 9.62 2.74
N VAL A 87 -27.67 8.79 1.81
CA VAL A 87 -28.43 8.36 0.62
C VAL A 87 -28.68 6.85 0.56
N GLY A 88 -28.09 6.07 1.48
CA GLY A 88 -28.24 4.61 1.53
C GLY A 88 -27.57 3.90 0.37
N LYS A 89 -26.52 4.49 -0.22
CA LYS A 89 -25.80 3.97 -1.39
C LYS A 89 -24.37 3.60 -1.06
N VAL A 90 -23.79 2.79 -1.93
CA VAL A 90 -22.36 2.48 -1.91
C VAL A 90 -21.64 3.15 -3.07
N HIS A 91 -20.43 3.58 -2.81
CA HIS A 91 -19.55 4.16 -3.81
C HIS A 91 -18.24 3.39 -3.88
N ARG A 92 -17.89 3.00 -5.11
CA ARG A 92 -16.65 2.29 -5.37
C ARG A 92 -15.48 3.28 -5.35
N ARG A 93 -14.45 2.96 -4.56
CA ARG A 93 -13.22 3.76 -4.44
C ARG A 93 -12.01 2.91 -4.76
N GLU A 94 -11.14 3.41 -5.64
CA GLU A 94 -9.86 2.76 -5.94
C GLU A 94 -8.90 2.93 -4.76
N VAL A 95 -8.22 1.84 -4.39
CA VAL A 95 -7.24 1.83 -3.30
C VAL A 95 -5.98 1.09 -3.74
N ALA A 96 -4.83 1.52 -3.24
CA ALA A 96 -3.59 0.78 -3.37
C ALA A 96 -3.33 -0.01 -2.08
N VAL A 97 -3.19 -1.32 -2.20
CA VAL A 97 -2.88 -2.20 -1.07
C VAL A 97 -1.37 -2.14 -0.80
N LEU A 98 -0.98 -1.61 0.35
CA LEU A 98 0.42 -1.56 0.78
C LEU A 98 0.85 -2.87 1.43
N ARG A 99 -0.02 -3.45 2.26
CA ARG A 99 0.29 -4.64 3.03
C ARG A 99 -0.96 -5.37 3.49
N LEU A 100 -0.92 -6.69 3.43
CA LEU A 100 -1.88 -7.56 4.13
C LEU A 100 -1.31 -7.92 5.50
N LEU A 101 -2.15 -7.86 6.52
CA LEU A 101 -1.78 -8.17 7.89
C LEU A 101 -2.28 -9.58 8.28
N SER A 102 -1.58 -10.20 9.22
CA SER A 102 -1.93 -11.54 9.71
C SER A 102 -3.24 -11.60 10.50
N ASP A 103 -3.76 -10.45 10.91
CA ASP A 103 -5.03 -10.31 11.65
C ASP A 103 -6.27 -10.16 10.73
N GLY A 104 -6.12 -10.39 9.44
CA GLY A 104 -7.21 -10.31 8.47
C GLY A 104 -7.53 -8.89 7.99
N ARG A 105 -6.67 -7.92 8.30
CA ARG A 105 -6.78 -6.54 7.77
C ARG A 105 -5.81 -6.30 6.63
N ALA A 106 -6.11 -5.28 5.84
CA ALA A 106 -5.23 -4.74 4.82
C ALA A 106 -4.91 -3.27 5.14
N MET A 107 -3.67 -2.89 4.98
CA MET A 107 -3.25 -1.50 4.98
C MET A 107 -3.37 -0.97 3.55
N VAL A 108 -4.22 0.01 3.34
CA VAL A 108 -4.49 0.59 2.02
C VAL A 108 -4.29 2.10 2.05
N VAL A 109 -4.01 2.68 0.89
CA VAL A 109 -3.97 4.11 0.68
C VAL A 109 -4.86 4.50 -0.48
N SER A 110 -5.53 5.63 -0.35
CA SER A 110 -6.35 6.22 -1.40
C SER A 110 -6.60 7.69 -1.06
N ASP A 111 -6.56 8.56 -2.05
CA ASP A 111 -6.94 9.97 -1.89
C ASP A 111 -8.45 10.14 -1.63
N ALA A 112 -9.21 9.10 -1.93
CA ALA A 112 -10.67 9.11 -1.86
C ALA A 112 -11.23 8.36 -0.64
N LEU A 113 -10.39 7.74 0.22
CA LEU A 113 -10.83 6.98 1.39
C LEU A 113 -10.32 7.63 2.68
N GLN A 114 -11.21 7.88 3.61
CA GLN A 114 -10.88 8.51 4.89
C GLN A 114 -11.11 7.56 6.07
N ALA A 115 -10.36 7.79 7.15
CA ALA A 115 -10.58 7.06 8.39
C ALA A 115 -11.96 7.38 8.98
N GLY A 116 -12.67 6.34 9.42
CA GLY A 116 -14.02 6.47 9.97
C GLY A 116 -15.16 6.23 8.97
N GLU A 117 -14.86 6.13 7.66
CA GLU A 117 -15.87 5.73 6.68
C GLU A 117 -16.27 4.26 6.85
N THR A 118 -17.52 3.94 6.55
CA THR A 118 -18.05 2.57 6.63
C THR A 118 -17.83 1.85 5.31
N VAL A 119 -17.09 0.74 5.34
CA VAL A 119 -16.81 -0.08 4.16
C VAL A 119 -17.63 -1.36 4.16
N VAL A 120 -18.04 -1.80 2.97
CA VAL A 120 -18.73 -3.08 2.79
C VAL A 120 -17.71 -4.21 2.88
N VAL A 121 -17.97 -5.21 3.71
CA VAL A 121 -17.06 -6.36 3.94
C VAL A 121 -17.57 -7.64 3.30
N SER A 122 -18.89 -7.77 3.17
CA SER A 122 -19.53 -8.97 2.63
C SER A 122 -20.37 -8.64 1.41
N GLY A 123 -20.32 -9.51 0.39
CA GLY A 123 -21.06 -9.31 -0.85
C GLY A 123 -20.41 -8.36 -1.86
N VAL A 124 -19.16 -7.96 -1.66
CA VAL A 124 -18.44 -6.99 -2.52
C VAL A 124 -18.36 -7.37 -4.01
N HIS A 125 -18.52 -8.67 -4.32
CA HIS A 125 -18.51 -9.17 -5.71
C HIS A 125 -19.88 -9.07 -6.39
N HIS A 126 -20.95 -8.75 -5.65
CA HIS A 126 -22.33 -8.75 -6.12
C HIS A 126 -22.98 -7.38 -6.16
N ILE A 127 -22.27 -6.36 -5.71
CA ILE A 127 -22.76 -4.99 -5.66
C ILE A 127 -22.08 -4.13 -6.73
N GLU A 128 -22.81 -3.13 -7.22
CA GLU A 128 -22.32 -2.18 -8.21
C GLU A 128 -22.18 -0.76 -7.60
N ASP A 129 -21.40 0.07 -8.30
CA ASP A 129 -21.22 1.47 -7.89
C ASP A 129 -22.56 2.24 -7.96
N GLY A 130 -22.88 2.95 -6.88
CA GLY A 130 -24.14 3.70 -6.76
C GLY A 130 -25.35 2.86 -6.37
N GLU A 131 -25.19 1.58 -6.11
CA GLU A 131 -26.28 0.69 -5.70
C GLU A 131 -26.81 1.04 -4.31
N ASN A 132 -28.14 0.90 -4.13
CA ASN A 132 -28.76 1.04 -2.82
C ASN A 132 -28.53 -0.21 -1.99
N VAL A 133 -27.96 -0.05 -0.83
CA VAL A 133 -27.71 -1.16 0.09
C VAL A 133 -28.29 -0.86 1.47
N ARG A 134 -28.63 -1.93 2.19
CA ARG A 134 -29.05 -1.84 3.58
C ARG A 134 -28.01 -2.51 4.47
N PRO A 135 -27.39 -1.77 5.43
CA PRO A 135 -26.49 -2.36 6.39
C PRO A 135 -27.19 -3.49 7.16
N LEU A 136 -26.54 -4.63 7.28
CA LEU A 136 -27.01 -5.67 8.20
C LEU A 136 -26.72 -5.20 9.61
N ALA A 137 -27.74 -5.24 10.47
CA ALA A 137 -27.56 -4.98 11.90
C ALA A 137 -26.55 -6.03 12.44
N THR A 138 -25.42 -5.54 12.96
CA THR A 138 -24.42 -6.37 13.63
C THR A 138 -25.06 -7.02 14.83
N GLY A 139 -25.25 -8.36 14.79
CA GLY A 139 -25.75 -9.13 15.92
C GLY A 139 -27.03 -9.90 15.70
N SER A 140 -27.15 -10.62 14.60
CA SER A 140 -28.06 -11.76 14.57
C SER A 140 -27.52 -12.82 15.54
N LYS A 141 -28.24 -13.05 16.64
CA LYS A 141 -27.93 -14.11 17.64
C LYS A 141 -27.97 -15.53 17.05
N THR A 142 -28.21 -15.67 15.76
CA THR A 142 -28.31 -16.95 15.03
C THR A 142 -26.98 -17.40 14.44
N ASN A 143 -25.94 -16.58 14.46
CA ASN A 143 -24.59 -17.01 14.00
C ASN A 143 -23.64 -17.11 15.19
N VAL A 144 -24.01 -17.96 16.15
CA VAL A 144 -23.16 -18.33 17.29
C VAL A 144 -22.22 -19.42 16.80
N GLY A 145 -21.09 -19.01 16.19
CA GLY A 145 -20.11 -20.04 15.88
C GLY A 145 -19.05 -19.73 14.85
N GLY A 146 -19.10 -18.63 14.14
CA GLY A 146 -17.99 -18.23 13.24
C GLY A 146 -17.51 -19.30 12.26
N LEU A 147 -18.32 -20.30 11.95
CA LEU A 147 -18.05 -21.37 11.03
C LEU A 147 -19.09 -21.31 9.90
N LEU A 148 -18.78 -20.57 8.87
CA LEU A 148 -19.03 -20.89 7.45
C LEU A 148 -18.21 -19.94 6.61
#